data_44f8c6b9cce85e30f07820208693f3a0
#
_entry.id   44f8c6b9cce85e30f07820208693f3a0
#
_cell.length_a   1.000
_cell.length_b   1.000
_cell.length_c   1.000
_cell.angle_alpha   90.00
_cell.angle_beta   90.00
_cell.angle_gamma   90.00
#
_symmetry.space_group_name_H-M   'P 1'
#
loop_
_entity.id
_entity.type
_entity.pdbx_description
1 polymer ?
#
loop_
_entity_poly.entity_id
_entity_poly.type
_entity_poly.pdbx_seq_one_letter_code
_entity_poly.pdbx_strand_id
1 'polypeptide(L)'
;NSYILRVPFRDSQYNIVKHWVSRFKIWPYLETFAEDASTELCSEFEGRPDLIIGNYSDGNLVASLLSDKFDVIQCTIAHALEKTKYAFSDLHWQENEQDYHFSLQYTADIFSMNKSDFIITSTLQEIIGTENTMGQYESYQFFSLPQLYQVINGVNLFAPKFNVIPPGVDEELYFPYDQKEKRIQTKWQQWESRLFQDDSEDIFGSLDHPDKMPMFTMARFDKIKNITGLIQAFGMSKKLQNSCNLIFAAGTIHVENSSDSEERNEIIKAYDLIESYNLHGKVRWLPSINKLDTGEVYRVIADHKGIFVQPALFEAFGLTIIEAMATGLPTLAPKFGGPLEIIEYGVSGFLMNTSKPDLISKSLENFVDRCKKDKHYWETISKNGIKRVQNHFNWRSYSQRMINLAKLYGFWRYAVSGKGMVELDRYCDLIYHFLLREKAKNLESQMSSE
;
A
#
# COMPACT_ATOMS: atom_id res chain seq x y z
N ASN A 1 -0.34 25.84 -3.31
CA ASN A 1 0.54 25.43 -4.40
C ASN A 1 1.39 24.25 -3.93
N SER A 2 1.62 23.27 -4.80
CA SER A 2 2.50 22.13 -4.55
C SER A 2 3.64 22.17 -5.56
N TYR A 3 4.86 21.90 -5.09
CA TYR A 3 6.07 21.91 -5.91
C TYR A 3 6.79 20.57 -5.80
N ILE A 4 7.51 20.17 -6.84
CA ILE A 4 8.40 19.01 -6.84
C ILE A 4 9.82 19.54 -6.99
N LEU A 5 10.61 19.37 -5.92
CA LEU A 5 12.05 19.64 -5.94
C LEU A 5 12.79 18.35 -6.29
N ARG A 6 13.62 18.40 -7.31
CA ARG A 6 14.40 17.23 -7.75
C ARG A 6 15.88 17.48 -7.44
N VAL A 7 16.41 16.67 -6.53
CA VAL A 7 17.83 16.70 -6.13
C VAL A 7 18.49 15.42 -6.64
N PRO A 8 19.65 15.50 -7.35
CA PRO A 8 20.33 14.31 -7.85
C PRO A 8 21.06 13.58 -6.72
N PHE A 9 21.20 12.27 -6.84
CA PHE A 9 22.17 11.53 -6.02
C PHE A 9 23.60 11.83 -6.47
N ARG A 10 24.51 11.89 -5.51
CA ARG A 10 25.95 12.06 -5.74
C ARG A 10 26.74 10.96 -5.04
N ASP A 11 27.79 10.50 -5.69
CA ASP A 11 28.74 9.56 -5.10
C ASP A 11 29.68 10.24 -4.07
N SER A 12 30.56 9.47 -3.43
CA SER A 12 31.53 9.97 -2.47
C SER A 12 32.54 10.97 -3.05
N GLN A 13 32.67 11.04 -4.38
CA GLN A 13 33.48 12.02 -5.11
C GLN A 13 32.66 13.24 -5.57
N TYR A 14 31.41 13.34 -5.14
CA TYR A 14 30.46 14.40 -5.53
C TYR A 14 30.02 14.39 -7.01
N ASN A 15 30.26 13.31 -7.75
CA ASN A 15 29.77 13.17 -9.11
C ASN A 15 28.29 12.79 -9.10
N ILE A 16 27.51 13.31 -10.06
CA ILE A 16 26.10 12.97 -10.23
C ILE A 16 25.96 11.52 -10.70
N VAL A 17 25.18 10.73 -10.00
CA VAL A 17 24.81 9.37 -10.37
C VAL A 17 23.77 9.42 -11.50
N LYS A 18 24.13 8.94 -12.69
CA LYS A 18 23.32 9.04 -13.91
C LYS A 18 22.55 7.77 -14.26
N HIS A 19 22.75 6.70 -13.52
CA HIS A 19 22.06 5.42 -13.71
C HIS A 19 20.99 5.22 -12.64
N TRP A 20 20.06 4.33 -12.91
CA TRP A 20 19.06 3.93 -11.92
C TRP A 20 19.72 3.16 -10.76
N VAL A 21 19.38 3.52 -9.54
CA VAL A 21 19.87 2.88 -8.31
C VAL A 21 18.74 2.08 -7.69
N SER A 22 18.99 0.81 -7.41
CA SER A 22 18.05 -0.04 -6.68
C SER A 22 17.83 0.50 -5.27
N ARG A 23 16.61 0.38 -4.75
CA ARG A 23 16.28 0.73 -3.36
C ARG A 23 17.14 0.01 -2.32
N PHE A 24 17.70 -1.13 -2.65
CA PHE A 24 18.60 -1.87 -1.77
C PHE A 24 20.02 -1.30 -1.75
N LYS A 25 20.42 -0.58 -2.79
CA LYS A 25 21.75 0.01 -2.98
C LYS A 25 21.76 1.55 -2.82
N ILE A 26 20.65 2.17 -2.40
CA ILE A 26 20.50 3.64 -2.29
C ILE A 26 21.22 4.26 -1.08
N TRP A 27 21.48 3.49 -0.05
CA TRP A 27 21.91 3.92 1.28
C TRP A 27 23.17 4.81 1.31
N PRO A 28 24.22 4.57 0.51
CA PRO A 28 25.40 5.41 0.49
C PRO A 28 25.15 6.85 0.06
N TYR A 29 24.12 7.10 -0.73
CA TYR A 29 23.83 8.41 -1.32
C TYR A 29 22.95 9.30 -0.44
N LEU A 30 22.31 8.75 0.59
CA LEU A 30 21.24 9.45 1.32
C LEU A 30 21.77 10.58 2.21
N GLU A 31 22.97 10.46 2.76
CA GLU A 31 23.58 11.53 3.57
C GLU A 31 23.88 12.76 2.70
N THR A 32 24.57 12.56 1.58
CA THR A 32 24.89 13.65 0.63
C THR A 32 23.61 14.23 0.01
N PHE A 33 22.63 13.37 -0.31
CA PHE A 33 21.33 13.82 -0.78
C PHE A 33 20.62 14.72 0.23
N ALA A 34 20.66 14.39 1.52
CA ALA A 34 20.08 15.24 2.57
C ALA A 34 20.78 16.59 2.69
N GLU A 35 22.09 16.63 2.50
CA GLU A 35 22.86 17.89 2.49
C GLU A 35 22.48 18.77 1.30
N ASP A 36 22.47 18.22 0.10
CA ASP A 36 22.08 18.93 -1.13
C ASP A 36 20.62 19.41 -1.04
N ALA A 37 19.70 18.51 -0.61
CA ALA A 37 18.29 18.84 -0.43
C ALA A 37 18.09 19.96 0.59
N SER A 38 18.89 20.00 1.66
CA SER A 38 18.79 21.09 2.64
C SER A 38 19.14 22.45 2.05
N THR A 39 20.15 22.48 1.18
CA THR A 39 20.60 23.71 0.52
C THR A 39 19.52 24.24 -0.44
N GLU A 40 18.96 23.35 -1.25
CA GLU A 40 17.89 23.71 -2.18
C GLU A 40 16.60 24.14 -1.44
N LEU A 41 16.23 23.44 -0.36
CA LEU A 41 15.06 23.81 0.45
C LEU A 41 15.21 25.19 1.09
N CYS A 42 16.41 25.53 1.63
CA CYS A 42 16.66 26.86 2.16
C CYS A 42 16.49 27.94 1.11
N SER A 43 16.94 27.67 -0.12
CA SER A 43 16.81 28.60 -1.25
C SER A 43 15.36 28.82 -1.65
N GLU A 44 14.57 27.73 -1.74
CA GLU A 44 13.17 27.80 -2.18
C GLU A 44 12.21 28.39 -1.15
N PHE A 45 12.43 28.12 0.13
CA PHE A 45 11.57 28.63 1.22
C PHE A 45 12.01 29.98 1.80
N GLU A 46 13.15 30.52 1.37
CA GLU A 46 13.76 31.70 2.01
C GLU A 46 13.88 31.54 3.56
N GLY A 47 14.06 30.29 4.00
CA GLY A 47 14.07 29.91 5.40
C GLY A 47 14.06 28.40 5.63
N ARG A 48 13.45 27.97 6.73
CA ARG A 48 13.29 26.56 7.07
C ARG A 48 11.83 26.12 7.04
N PRO A 49 11.52 24.85 6.73
CA PRO A 49 10.16 24.33 6.83
C PRO A 49 9.70 24.24 8.29
N ASP A 50 8.38 24.22 8.51
CA ASP A 50 7.80 24.00 9.85
C ASP A 50 7.71 22.52 10.22
N LEU A 51 7.64 21.64 9.22
CA LEU A 51 7.47 20.20 9.38
C LEU A 51 8.15 19.46 8.23
N ILE A 52 8.84 18.38 8.55
CA ILE A 52 9.37 17.43 7.57
C ILE A 52 8.64 16.09 7.72
N ILE A 53 8.14 15.54 6.61
CA ILE A 53 7.46 14.26 6.57
C ILE A 53 8.29 13.30 5.73
N GLY A 54 8.80 12.25 6.37
CA GLY A 54 9.47 11.15 5.69
C GLY A 54 8.48 10.05 5.30
N ASN A 55 8.77 9.39 4.18
CA ASN A 55 8.00 8.25 3.69
C ASN A 55 8.93 7.10 3.37
N TYR A 56 8.59 5.88 3.77
CA TYR A 56 9.42 4.68 3.68
C TYR A 56 10.74 4.80 4.46
N SER A 57 11.51 3.73 4.51
CA SER A 57 12.75 3.66 5.30
C SER A 57 13.80 4.69 4.89
N ASP A 58 14.03 4.83 3.59
CA ASP A 58 14.98 5.76 2.98
C ASP A 58 14.55 7.22 3.13
N GLY A 59 13.31 7.55 2.80
CA GLY A 59 12.76 8.89 2.98
C GLY A 59 12.64 9.30 4.45
N ASN A 60 12.37 8.37 5.36
CA ASN A 60 12.36 8.62 6.80
C ASN A 60 13.77 8.91 7.33
N LEU A 61 14.80 8.22 6.84
CA LEU A 61 16.19 8.52 7.18
C LEU A 61 16.57 9.93 6.73
N VAL A 62 16.29 10.29 5.48
CA VAL A 62 16.55 11.65 4.96
C VAL A 62 15.79 12.71 5.77
N ALA A 63 14.52 12.44 6.10
CA ALA A 63 13.72 13.33 6.93
C ALA A 63 14.35 13.57 8.32
N SER A 64 14.91 12.52 8.93
CA SER A 64 15.61 12.64 10.23
C SER A 64 16.86 13.52 10.13
N LEU A 65 17.67 13.31 9.08
CA LEU A 65 18.88 14.13 8.86
C LEU A 65 18.53 15.60 8.60
N LEU A 66 17.47 15.85 7.81
CA LEU A 66 16.99 17.21 7.53
C LEU A 66 16.38 17.87 8.78
N SER A 67 15.61 17.11 9.57
CA SER A 67 15.00 17.58 10.80
C SER A 67 16.07 18.05 11.81
N ASP A 68 17.12 17.28 11.97
CA ASP A 68 18.26 17.67 12.81
C ASP A 68 18.94 18.94 12.31
N LYS A 69 19.18 19.02 11.01
CA LYS A 69 19.86 20.16 10.39
C LYS A 69 19.06 21.47 10.48
N PHE A 70 17.75 21.39 10.34
CA PHE A 70 16.86 22.55 10.40
C PHE A 70 16.31 22.85 11.80
N ASP A 71 16.48 21.93 12.75
CA ASP A 71 15.85 21.98 14.07
C ASP A 71 14.33 22.17 13.97
N VAL A 72 13.68 21.27 13.22
CA VAL A 72 12.23 21.27 13.00
C VAL A 72 11.61 19.92 13.34
N ILE A 73 10.31 19.89 13.55
CA ILE A 73 9.60 18.66 13.86
C ILE A 73 9.58 17.68 12.67
N GLN A 74 9.69 16.39 12.99
CA GLN A 74 9.65 15.30 12.03
C GLN A 74 8.44 14.40 12.23
N CYS A 75 7.79 14.04 11.12
CA CYS A 75 6.82 12.96 11.04
C CYS A 75 7.39 11.78 10.24
N THR A 76 7.26 10.57 10.77
CA THR A 76 7.61 9.34 10.08
C THR A 76 6.34 8.61 9.61
N ILE A 77 6.31 8.19 8.34
CA ILE A 77 5.28 7.33 7.76
C ILE A 77 5.99 6.15 7.08
N ALA A 78 5.89 4.96 7.65
CA ALA A 78 6.61 3.79 7.13
C ALA A 78 5.90 3.16 5.90
N HIS A 79 4.57 3.24 5.80
CA HIS A 79 3.71 2.58 4.82
C HIS A 79 3.79 1.05 4.88
N ALA A 80 4.99 0.49 4.72
CA ALA A 80 5.26 -0.94 4.85
C ALA A 80 6.68 -1.12 5.41
N LEU A 81 6.78 -1.77 6.56
CA LEU A 81 8.05 -2.10 7.18
C LEU A 81 8.54 -3.46 6.67
N GLU A 82 9.72 -3.48 6.09
CA GLU A 82 10.26 -4.66 5.41
C GLU A 82 10.47 -5.85 6.35
N LYS A 83 10.84 -5.63 7.60
CA LYS A 83 11.06 -6.70 8.57
C LYS A 83 9.84 -7.61 8.70
N THR A 84 8.63 -7.06 8.81
CA THR A 84 7.40 -7.84 8.93
C THR A 84 7.05 -8.54 7.62
N LYS A 85 7.27 -7.86 6.50
CA LYS A 85 7.01 -8.41 5.17
C LYS A 85 7.81 -9.69 4.94
N TYR A 86 9.08 -9.73 5.34
CA TYR A 86 9.94 -10.89 5.16
C TYR A 86 9.85 -11.90 6.31
N ALA A 87 9.39 -11.51 7.49
CA ALA A 87 9.16 -12.44 8.60
C ALA A 87 8.08 -13.49 8.31
N PHE A 88 7.14 -13.19 7.41
CA PHE A 88 6.06 -14.09 7.00
C PHE A 88 6.25 -14.66 5.58
N SER A 89 7.38 -14.40 4.94
CA SER A 89 7.78 -15.01 3.67
C SER A 89 8.80 -16.13 3.93
N ASP A 90 8.98 -17.03 2.96
CA ASP A 90 10.03 -18.05 3.00
C ASP A 90 11.45 -17.43 2.83
N LEU A 91 11.57 -16.12 2.91
CA LEU A 91 12.79 -15.37 2.71
C LEU A 91 13.52 -15.18 4.06
N HIS A 92 14.53 -15.98 4.32
CA HIS A 92 15.41 -15.80 5.49
C HIS A 92 16.33 -14.61 5.25
N TRP A 93 16.05 -13.48 5.89
CA TRP A 93 16.73 -12.23 5.66
C TRP A 93 18.27 -12.30 5.88
N GLN A 94 18.73 -13.14 6.81
CA GLN A 94 20.16 -13.32 7.08
C GLN A 94 20.91 -13.94 5.90
N GLU A 95 20.27 -14.86 5.18
CA GLU A 95 20.85 -15.53 4.01
C GLU A 95 20.88 -14.61 2.78
N ASN A 96 19.99 -13.61 2.78
CA ASN A 96 19.84 -12.65 1.67
C ASN A 96 20.41 -11.25 1.99
N GLU A 97 21.19 -11.13 3.06
CA GLU A 97 21.77 -9.84 3.51
C GLU A 97 22.66 -9.20 2.44
N GLN A 98 23.40 -9.98 1.66
CA GLN A 98 24.31 -9.47 0.62
C GLN A 98 23.55 -8.79 -0.53
N ASP A 99 22.37 -9.30 -0.89
CA ASP A 99 21.59 -8.77 -2.01
C ASP A 99 20.62 -7.66 -1.59
N TYR A 100 20.04 -7.77 -0.40
CA TYR A 100 18.95 -6.91 0.06
C TYR A 100 19.36 -5.86 1.11
N HIS A 101 20.52 -6.01 1.74
CA HIS A 101 21.03 -5.10 2.79
C HIS A 101 20.03 -4.80 3.91
N PHE A 102 19.32 -5.82 4.36
CA PHE A 102 18.27 -5.70 5.39
C PHE A 102 18.77 -5.04 6.67
N SER A 103 20.02 -5.30 7.06
CA SER A 103 20.60 -4.71 8.25
C SER A 103 20.73 -3.18 8.17
N LEU A 104 21.01 -2.63 6.97
CA LEU A 104 21.01 -1.19 6.74
C LEU A 104 19.59 -0.63 6.86
N GLN A 105 18.65 -1.24 6.18
CA GLN A 105 17.25 -0.82 6.17
C GLN A 105 16.65 -0.86 7.58
N TYR A 106 16.82 -1.95 8.31
CA TYR A 106 16.31 -2.08 9.69
C TYR A 106 16.95 -1.09 10.65
N THR A 107 18.25 -0.79 10.47
CA THR A 107 18.93 0.24 11.27
C THR A 107 18.38 1.62 10.98
N ALA A 108 18.14 1.95 9.70
CA ALA A 108 17.52 3.21 9.28
C ALA A 108 16.10 3.36 9.85
N ASP A 109 15.30 2.28 9.83
CA ASP A 109 13.95 2.27 10.41
C ASP A 109 14.00 2.58 11.92
N ILE A 110 14.85 1.87 12.69
CA ILE A 110 15.01 2.10 14.13
C ILE A 110 15.48 3.51 14.42
N PHE A 111 16.46 4.01 13.67
CA PHE A 111 16.95 5.36 13.82
C PHE A 111 15.81 6.37 13.61
N SER A 112 15.14 6.30 12.49
CA SER A 112 14.08 7.24 12.12
C SER A 112 12.87 7.18 13.06
N MET A 113 12.45 5.97 13.47
CA MET A 113 11.34 5.78 14.42
C MET A 113 11.65 6.38 15.79
N ASN A 114 12.88 6.28 16.28
CA ASN A 114 13.27 6.86 17.56
C ASN A 114 13.45 8.37 17.45
N LYS A 115 14.02 8.87 16.36
CA LYS A 115 14.29 10.29 16.13
C LYS A 115 13.03 11.12 15.91
N SER A 116 12.01 10.56 15.24
CA SER A 116 10.79 11.31 14.87
C SER A 116 10.00 11.79 16.09
N ASP A 117 9.46 13.00 15.99
CA ASP A 117 8.58 13.59 17.00
C ASP A 117 7.23 12.85 17.05
N PHE A 118 6.70 12.44 15.89
CA PHE A 118 5.51 11.60 15.81
C PHE A 118 5.52 10.69 14.60
N ILE A 119 4.74 9.60 14.72
CA ILE A 119 4.62 8.57 13.71
C ILE A 119 3.16 8.47 13.29
N ILE A 120 2.91 8.37 12.00
CA ILE A 120 1.58 8.13 11.45
C ILE A 120 1.52 6.73 10.86
N THR A 121 0.47 6.01 11.23
CA THR A 121 0.09 4.73 10.64
C THR A 121 -1.29 4.84 10.01
N SER A 122 -1.57 4.00 9.04
CA SER A 122 -2.87 3.94 8.39
C SER A 122 -3.89 3.17 9.22
N THR A 123 -3.42 2.21 10.02
CA THR A 123 -4.25 1.33 10.86
C THR A 123 -3.60 1.07 12.22
N LEU A 124 -4.40 0.70 13.21
CA LEU A 124 -3.90 0.27 14.51
C LEU A 124 -3.10 -1.03 14.40
N GLN A 125 -3.47 -1.92 13.48
CA GLN A 125 -2.78 -3.18 13.25
C GLN A 125 -1.36 -3.04 12.72
N GLU A 126 -1.01 -1.90 12.10
CA GLU A 126 0.39 -1.59 11.80
C GLU A 126 1.21 -1.45 13.09
N ILE A 127 0.63 -0.89 14.15
CA ILE A 127 1.30 -0.67 15.43
C ILE A 127 1.37 -1.97 16.21
N ILE A 128 0.21 -2.56 16.47
CA ILE A 128 0.02 -3.78 17.26
C ILE A 128 -0.77 -4.78 16.43
N GLY A 129 -0.24 -5.99 16.26
CA GLY A 129 -0.88 -7.04 15.48
C GLY A 129 -2.14 -7.61 16.16
N THR A 130 -2.47 -8.81 15.75
CA THR A 130 -3.59 -9.59 16.29
C THR A 130 -3.05 -10.82 17.01
N GLU A 131 -3.92 -11.63 17.62
CA GLU A 131 -3.52 -12.92 18.22
C GLU A 131 -2.73 -13.84 17.27
N ASN A 132 -2.90 -13.67 15.95
CA ASN A 132 -2.29 -14.53 14.94
C ASN A 132 -1.23 -13.83 14.05
N THR A 133 -1.05 -12.53 14.18
CA THR A 133 -0.11 -11.75 13.37
C THR A 133 0.54 -10.66 14.20
N MET A 134 1.84 -10.52 14.08
CA MET A 134 2.60 -9.43 14.70
C MET A 134 2.38 -8.11 13.94
N GLY A 135 2.22 -7.00 14.65
CA GLY A 135 2.17 -5.66 14.06
C GLY A 135 3.51 -5.27 13.45
N GLN A 136 3.47 -4.38 12.45
CA GLN A 136 4.70 -3.97 11.78
C GLN A 136 5.66 -3.28 12.75
N TYR A 137 5.21 -2.27 13.49
CA TYR A 137 6.02 -1.59 14.49
C TYR A 137 6.33 -2.47 15.71
N GLU A 138 5.40 -3.34 16.11
CA GLU A 138 5.60 -4.32 17.17
C GLU A 138 6.82 -5.21 16.91
N SER A 139 7.05 -5.58 15.65
CA SER A 139 8.23 -6.37 15.24
C SER A 139 9.56 -5.70 15.54
N TYR A 140 9.58 -4.38 15.70
CA TYR A 140 10.78 -3.58 16.02
C TYR A 140 10.95 -3.29 17.53
N GLN A 141 10.03 -3.75 18.38
CA GLN A 141 10.14 -3.55 19.81
C GLN A 141 11.35 -4.30 20.41
N PHE A 142 11.63 -5.48 19.89
CA PHE A 142 12.81 -6.26 20.23
C PHE A 142 13.64 -6.50 18.96
N PHE A 143 14.76 -5.84 18.86
CA PHE A 143 15.57 -5.86 17.65
C PHE A 143 16.98 -6.38 17.93
N SER A 144 17.39 -7.42 17.18
CA SER A 144 18.77 -7.89 17.14
C SER A 144 19.28 -7.85 15.70
N LEU A 145 20.38 -7.15 15.46
CA LEU A 145 21.08 -7.18 14.18
C LEU A 145 22.13 -8.32 14.20
N PRO A 146 22.33 -9.05 13.08
CA PRO A 146 23.44 -9.98 12.97
C PRO A 146 24.75 -9.24 13.14
N GLN A 147 25.68 -9.85 13.86
CA GLN A 147 26.99 -9.28 14.19
C GLN A 147 26.93 -8.02 15.05
N LEU A 148 25.78 -7.62 15.50
CA LEU A 148 25.61 -6.53 16.44
C LEU A 148 25.00 -7.06 17.72
N TYR A 149 25.57 -6.50 18.76
CA TYR A 149 25.09 -6.62 20.11
C TYR A 149 23.60 -6.36 20.15
N GLN A 150 22.95 -7.05 21.04
CA GLN A 150 21.55 -6.87 21.32
C GLN A 150 21.26 -5.37 21.49
N VAL A 151 20.52 -4.81 20.55
CA VAL A 151 19.94 -3.46 20.73
C VAL A 151 18.81 -3.66 21.71
N ILE A 152 19.09 -3.35 22.98
CA ILE A 152 18.24 -3.67 24.11
C ILE A 152 16.87 -2.98 24.01
N ASN A 153 16.80 -1.81 23.36
CA ASN A 153 15.59 -1.03 23.19
C ASN A 153 15.35 -0.75 21.70
N GLY A 154 14.45 -1.49 21.11
CA GLY A 154 13.88 -1.16 19.81
C GLY A 154 12.97 0.07 19.90
N VAL A 155 11.87 0.06 19.19
CA VAL A 155 10.85 1.11 19.25
C VAL A 155 9.97 0.91 20.47
N ASN A 156 9.77 1.97 21.26
CA ASN A 156 8.80 1.95 22.36
C ASN A 156 7.39 2.19 21.83
N LEU A 157 6.57 1.15 21.71
CA LEU A 157 5.19 1.23 21.26
C LEU A 157 4.27 2.02 22.18
N PHE A 158 4.63 2.17 23.46
CA PHE A 158 3.85 2.93 24.45
C PHE A 158 4.20 4.43 24.44
N ALA A 159 5.14 4.85 23.60
CA ALA A 159 5.41 6.26 23.42
C ALA A 159 4.20 6.96 22.81
N PRO A 160 3.79 8.15 23.30
CA PRO A 160 2.59 8.85 22.83
C PRO A 160 2.73 9.44 21.43
N LYS A 161 3.74 9.07 20.68
CA LYS A 161 4.02 9.55 19.33
C LYS A 161 3.34 8.76 18.21
N PHE A 162 2.76 7.61 18.48
CA PHE A 162 2.02 6.82 17.49
C PHE A 162 0.60 7.36 17.28
N ASN A 163 0.25 7.63 16.03
CA ASN A 163 -1.04 8.20 15.67
C ASN A 163 -1.62 7.45 14.47
N VAL A 164 -2.87 7.01 14.57
CA VAL A 164 -3.58 6.34 13.47
C VAL A 164 -4.35 7.39 12.66
N ILE A 165 -3.93 7.65 11.44
CA ILE A 165 -4.59 8.53 10.50
C ILE A 165 -4.70 7.82 9.15
N PRO A 166 -5.84 7.21 8.83
CA PRO A 166 -6.02 6.52 7.56
C PRO A 166 -6.00 7.52 6.39
N PRO A 167 -5.37 7.16 5.26
CA PRO A 167 -5.39 7.97 4.06
C PRO A 167 -6.80 8.11 3.49
N GLY A 168 -7.02 9.13 2.67
CA GLY A 168 -8.28 9.40 1.99
C GLY A 168 -8.29 8.90 0.55
N VAL A 169 -9.47 9.00 -0.07
CA VAL A 169 -9.65 8.85 -1.50
C VAL A 169 -9.59 10.20 -2.20
N ASP A 170 -9.22 10.19 -3.47
CA ASP A 170 -9.36 11.34 -4.36
C ASP A 170 -10.84 11.45 -4.77
N GLU A 171 -11.56 12.41 -4.17
CA GLU A 171 -13.01 12.59 -4.37
C GLU A 171 -13.36 13.12 -5.77
N GLU A 172 -12.40 13.69 -6.51
CA GLU A 172 -12.59 14.10 -7.90
C GLU A 172 -12.53 12.89 -8.85
N LEU A 173 -11.74 11.89 -8.50
CA LEU A 173 -11.59 10.66 -9.27
C LEU A 173 -12.59 9.57 -8.84
N TYR A 174 -12.79 9.39 -7.53
CA TYR A 174 -13.62 8.32 -6.96
C TYR A 174 -14.89 8.88 -6.31
N PHE A 175 -15.83 9.33 -7.13
CA PHE A 175 -17.16 9.76 -6.71
C PHE A 175 -18.23 8.70 -7.00
N PRO A 176 -19.39 8.73 -6.34
CA PRO A 176 -20.47 7.75 -6.51
C PRO A 176 -20.95 7.57 -7.95
N TYR A 177 -21.27 6.33 -8.33
CA TYR A 177 -21.69 5.95 -9.67
C TYR A 177 -23.00 6.60 -10.13
N ASP A 178 -23.87 7.01 -9.19
CA ASP A 178 -25.16 7.67 -9.44
C ASP A 178 -25.01 9.18 -9.73
N GLN A 179 -23.85 9.79 -9.52
CA GLN A 179 -23.53 11.17 -9.89
C GLN A 179 -23.15 11.26 -11.38
N LYS A 180 -24.11 10.93 -12.25
CA LYS A 180 -23.86 10.81 -13.69
C LYS A 180 -23.47 12.11 -14.36
N GLU A 181 -23.85 13.24 -13.81
CA GLU A 181 -23.52 14.58 -14.28
C GLU A 181 -22.01 14.92 -14.20
N LYS A 182 -21.27 14.22 -13.32
CA LYS A 182 -19.81 14.38 -13.19
C LYS A 182 -19.02 13.48 -14.16
N ARG A 183 -19.67 12.51 -14.78
CA ARG A 183 -19.00 11.52 -15.64
C ARG A 183 -18.72 12.06 -17.02
N ILE A 184 -17.58 11.69 -17.60
CA ILE A 184 -17.22 11.98 -18.97
C ILE A 184 -17.81 10.87 -19.85
N GLN A 185 -18.81 11.21 -20.69
CA GLN A 185 -19.57 10.25 -21.50
C GLN A 185 -18.69 9.38 -22.41
N THR A 186 -17.64 9.96 -23.01
CA THR A 186 -16.72 9.20 -23.87
C THR A 186 -15.90 8.18 -23.10
N LYS A 187 -15.47 8.50 -21.86
CA LYS A 187 -14.77 7.54 -20.99
C LYS A 187 -15.71 6.43 -20.55
N TRP A 188 -16.94 6.76 -20.18
CA TRP A 188 -17.94 5.76 -19.82
C TRP A 188 -18.17 4.77 -20.97
N GLN A 189 -18.41 5.24 -22.19
CA GLN A 189 -18.62 4.39 -23.37
C GLN A 189 -17.40 3.52 -23.67
N GLN A 190 -16.20 4.08 -23.57
CA GLN A 190 -14.96 3.33 -23.76
C GLN A 190 -14.83 2.18 -22.76
N TRP A 191 -15.03 2.44 -21.47
CA TRP A 191 -14.88 1.40 -20.44
C TRP A 191 -16.04 0.41 -20.42
N GLU A 192 -17.24 0.85 -20.76
CA GLU A 192 -18.38 -0.06 -20.98
C GLU A 192 -18.04 -1.08 -22.06
N SER A 193 -17.53 -0.62 -23.21
CA SER A 193 -17.11 -1.50 -24.29
C SER A 193 -15.96 -2.43 -23.85
N ARG A 194 -14.89 -1.88 -23.27
CA ARG A 194 -13.72 -2.67 -22.88
C ARG A 194 -14.04 -3.75 -21.82
N LEU A 195 -14.94 -3.49 -20.92
CA LEU A 195 -15.32 -4.42 -19.85
C LEU A 195 -16.26 -5.52 -20.32
N PHE A 196 -17.11 -5.27 -21.35
CA PHE A 196 -18.19 -6.19 -21.67
C PHE A 196 -18.25 -6.64 -23.12
N GLN A 197 -17.66 -5.92 -24.09
CA GLN A 197 -17.90 -6.15 -25.51
C GLN A 197 -16.64 -6.18 -26.39
N ASP A 198 -15.60 -5.45 -26.03
CA ASP A 198 -14.41 -5.23 -26.88
C ASP A 198 -13.54 -6.49 -26.97
N ASP A 199 -13.12 -6.87 -28.19
CA ASP A 199 -12.26 -8.01 -28.48
C ASP A 199 -10.84 -7.58 -28.85
N SER A 200 -10.35 -6.46 -28.29
CA SER A 200 -8.98 -5.98 -28.54
C SER A 200 -7.92 -6.96 -28.06
N GLU A 201 -6.81 -7.02 -28.77
CA GLU A 201 -5.70 -7.97 -28.56
C GLU A 201 -5.05 -7.85 -27.15
N ASP A 202 -5.22 -6.71 -26.48
CA ASP A 202 -4.72 -6.49 -25.11
C ASP A 202 -5.66 -7.01 -24.01
N ILE A 203 -6.82 -7.59 -24.38
CA ILE A 203 -7.82 -8.13 -23.45
C ILE A 203 -7.99 -9.63 -23.69
N PHE A 204 -7.95 -10.42 -22.62
CA PHE A 204 -8.21 -11.85 -22.71
C PHE A 204 -9.64 -12.19 -22.31
N GLY A 205 -10.27 -13.04 -23.10
CA GLY A 205 -11.58 -13.64 -22.83
C GLY A 205 -12.77 -12.74 -23.17
N SER A 206 -13.89 -13.38 -23.45
CA SER A 206 -15.18 -12.77 -23.74
C SER A 206 -16.22 -13.21 -22.71
N LEU A 207 -17.39 -12.58 -22.71
CA LEU A 207 -18.49 -12.90 -21.81
C LEU A 207 -19.70 -13.35 -22.62
N ASP A 208 -20.11 -14.63 -22.48
CA ASP A 208 -21.31 -15.17 -23.16
C ASP A 208 -22.60 -14.52 -22.64
N HIS A 209 -22.59 -14.10 -21.40
CA HIS A 209 -23.72 -13.49 -20.71
C HIS A 209 -23.28 -12.21 -19.96
N PRO A 210 -23.06 -11.09 -20.67
CA PRO A 210 -22.57 -9.84 -20.06
C PRO A 210 -23.57 -9.22 -19.06
N ASP A 211 -24.83 -9.65 -19.08
CA ASP A 211 -25.90 -9.25 -18.16
C ASP A 211 -25.76 -9.82 -16.73
N LYS A 212 -24.92 -10.85 -16.53
CA LYS A 212 -24.64 -11.37 -15.19
C LYS A 212 -23.88 -10.37 -14.35
N MET A 213 -24.11 -10.44 -13.02
CA MET A 213 -23.41 -9.59 -12.04
C MET A 213 -21.87 -9.67 -12.21
N PRO A 214 -21.17 -8.57 -12.52
CA PRO A 214 -19.71 -8.60 -12.60
C PRO A 214 -19.09 -8.65 -11.20
N MET A 215 -18.22 -9.62 -10.98
CA MET A 215 -17.27 -9.66 -9.86
C MET A 215 -15.95 -9.08 -10.34
N PHE A 216 -15.56 -7.93 -9.83
CA PHE A 216 -14.40 -7.20 -10.27
C PHE A 216 -13.29 -7.21 -9.23
N THR A 217 -12.05 -7.39 -9.66
CA THR A 217 -10.84 -7.15 -8.87
C THR A 217 -9.79 -6.41 -9.69
N MET A 218 -8.98 -5.60 -9.02
CA MET A 218 -7.88 -4.89 -9.64
C MET A 218 -6.71 -4.82 -8.67
N ALA A 219 -5.56 -5.39 -9.06
CA ALA A 219 -4.33 -5.39 -8.27
C ALA A 219 -3.11 -5.70 -9.14
N ARG A 220 -1.92 -5.59 -8.58
CA ARG A 220 -0.71 -6.18 -9.18
C ARG A 220 -0.89 -7.69 -9.27
N PHE A 221 -0.24 -8.31 -10.24
CA PHE A 221 -0.36 -9.75 -10.45
C PHE A 221 0.75 -10.50 -9.70
N ASP A 222 0.71 -10.44 -8.37
CA ASP A 222 1.62 -11.14 -7.49
C ASP A 222 0.87 -12.13 -6.57
N LYS A 223 1.60 -13.07 -5.99
CA LYS A 223 1.06 -14.13 -5.12
C LYS A 223 0.27 -13.58 -3.92
N ILE A 224 0.73 -12.45 -3.35
CA ILE A 224 0.07 -11.87 -2.17
C ILE A 224 -1.29 -11.29 -2.53
N LYS A 225 -1.44 -10.71 -3.73
CA LYS A 225 -2.73 -10.19 -4.21
C LYS A 225 -3.70 -11.30 -4.60
N ASN A 226 -3.23 -12.54 -4.78
CA ASN A 226 -4.01 -13.78 -4.82
C ASN A 226 -5.16 -13.79 -5.85
N ILE A 227 -4.96 -13.16 -7.01
CA ILE A 227 -5.96 -13.15 -8.09
C ILE A 227 -6.21 -14.58 -8.60
N THR A 228 -5.17 -15.39 -8.69
CA THR A 228 -5.29 -16.82 -9.06
C THR A 228 -6.13 -17.62 -8.06
N GLY A 229 -6.07 -17.27 -6.76
CA GLY A 229 -6.96 -17.83 -5.75
C GLY A 229 -8.43 -17.45 -5.96
N LEU A 230 -8.71 -16.23 -6.45
CA LEU A 230 -10.07 -15.84 -6.84
C LEU A 230 -10.55 -16.56 -8.09
N ILE A 231 -9.69 -16.72 -9.11
CA ILE A 231 -10.02 -17.51 -10.32
C ILE A 231 -10.37 -18.95 -9.93
N GLN A 232 -9.57 -19.56 -9.05
CA GLN A 232 -9.83 -20.90 -8.54
C GLN A 232 -11.15 -20.98 -7.76
N ALA A 233 -11.41 -20.00 -6.88
CA ALA A 233 -12.66 -19.92 -6.12
C ALA A 233 -13.89 -19.81 -7.02
N PHE A 234 -13.82 -19.01 -8.08
CA PHE A 234 -14.87 -18.89 -9.09
C PHE A 234 -15.04 -20.19 -9.89
N GLY A 235 -13.92 -20.82 -10.28
CA GLY A 235 -13.91 -22.08 -11.02
C GLY A 235 -14.53 -23.25 -10.26
N MET A 236 -14.33 -23.34 -8.96
CA MET A 236 -14.90 -24.38 -8.08
C MET A 236 -16.41 -24.23 -7.90
N SER A 237 -16.98 -23.03 -8.03
CA SER A 237 -18.39 -22.75 -7.74
C SER A 237 -19.23 -22.62 -9.00
N LYS A 238 -19.98 -23.68 -9.38
CA LYS A 238 -20.96 -23.61 -10.45
C LYS A 238 -22.05 -22.56 -10.18
N LYS A 239 -22.37 -22.33 -8.92
CA LYS A 239 -23.37 -21.35 -8.50
C LYS A 239 -22.92 -19.91 -8.84
N LEU A 240 -21.65 -19.58 -8.58
CA LEU A 240 -21.07 -18.28 -8.96
C LEU A 240 -21.03 -18.16 -10.48
N GLN A 241 -20.54 -19.16 -11.22
CA GLN A 241 -20.49 -19.17 -12.68
C GLN A 241 -21.86 -18.97 -13.34
N ASN A 242 -22.95 -19.48 -12.71
CA ASN A 242 -24.30 -19.30 -13.22
C ASN A 242 -24.85 -17.89 -12.96
N SER A 243 -24.33 -17.18 -11.97
CA SER A 243 -24.90 -15.91 -11.49
C SER A 243 -24.02 -14.69 -11.81
N CYS A 244 -22.75 -14.92 -12.04
CA CYS A 244 -21.75 -13.85 -12.13
C CYS A 244 -20.80 -14.07 -13.31
N ASN A 245 -20.13 -12.99 -13.70
CA ASN A 245 -18.92 -13.01 -14.51
C ASN A 245 -17.74 -12.57 -13.65
N LEU A 246 -16.57 -13.12 -13.88
CA LEU A 246 -15.34 -12.68 -13.24
C LEU A 246 -14.60 -11.74 -14.19
N ILE A 247 -14.39 -10.49 -13.79
CA ILE A 247 -13.64 -9.49 -14.53
C ILE A 247 -12.46 -9.05 -13.64
N PHE A 248 -11.27 -9.06 -14.18
CA PHE A 248 -10.11 -8.57 -13.41
C PHE A 248 -9.14 -7.77 -14.26
N ALA A 249 -8.47 -6.81 -13.63
CA ALA A 249 -7.43 -6.00 -14.23
C ALA A 249 -6.12 -6.20 -13.46
N ALA A 250 -5.12 -6.77 -14.13
CA ALA A 250 -3.84 -7.09 -13.49
C ALA A 250 -2.73 -7.29 -14.51
N GLY A 251 -1.56 -6.73 -14.20
CA GLY A 251 -0.32 -6.96 -14.94
C GLY A 251 -0.46 -6.81 -16.46
N THR A 252 0.08 -7.79 -17.17
CA THR A 252 -0.07 -7.98 -18.62
C THR A 252 -0.69 -9.35 -18.89
N ILE A 253 -1.41 -9.49 -20.01
CA ILE A 253 -1.94 -10.79 -20.45
C ILE A 253 -0.86 -11.66 -21.14
N HIS A 254 0.27 -11.07 -21.53
CA HIS A 254 1.36 -11.73 -22.24
C HIS A 254 2.52 -12.03 -21.29
N VAL A 255 2.83 -13.30 -21.09
CA VAL A 255 3.90 -13.77 -20.19
C VAL A 255 5.27 -13.15 -20.54
N GLU A 256 5.54 -13.02 -21.85
CA GLU A 256 6.79 -12.48 -22.39
C GLU A 256 6.99 -10.98 -22.10
N ASN A 257 5.92 -10.24 -21.81
CA ASN A 257 5.98 -8.80 -21.53
C ASN A 257 6.31 -8.50 -20.05
N SER A 258 6.29 -9.51 -19.19
CA SER A 258 6.68 -9.34 -17.78
C SER A 258 8.16 -9.63 -17.57
N SER A 259 8.87 -8.73 -16.92
CA SER A 259 10.25 -8.92 -16.45
C SER A 259 10.31 -9.58 -15.06
N ASP A 260 9.21 -9.61 -14.33
CA ASP A 260 9.10 -10.19 -12.98
C ASP A 260 8.78 -11.69 -13.05
N SER A 261 9.60 -12.51 -12.41
CA SER A 261 9.42 -13.97 -12.39
C SER A 261 8.16 -14.40 -11.61
N GLU A 262 7.81 -13.69 -10.54
CA GLU A 262 6.61 -13.97 -9.75
C GLU A 262 5.35 -13.66 -10.56
N GLU A 263 5.31 -12.50 -11.21
CA GLU A 263 4.21 -12.14 -12.11
C GLU A 263 4.05 -13.14 -13.25
N ARG A 264 5.15 -13.55 -13.91
CA ARG A 264 5.08 -14.58 -14.98
C ARG A 264 4.46 -15.88 -14.50
N ASN A 265 4.83 -16.34 -13.30
CA ASN A 265 4.28 -17.57 -12.74
C ASN A 265 2.78 -17.45 -12.44
N GLU A 266 2.33 -16.30 -11.92
CA GLU A 266 0.91 -16.07 -11.66
C GLU A 266 0.10 -15.93 -12.97
N ILE A 267 0.67 -15.34 -14.04
CA ILE A 267 0.05 -15.30 -15.38
C ILE A 267 -0.18 -16.71 -15.91
N ILE A 268 0.85 -17.56 -15.92
CA ILE A 268 0.76 -18.96 -16.38
C ILE A 268 -0.30 -19.71 -15.58
N LYS A 269 -0.26 -19.59 -14.26
CA LYS A 269 -1.24 -20.23 -13.37
C LYS A 269 -2.68 -19.75 -13.62
N ALA A 270 -2.87 -18.49 -13.99
CA ALA A 270 -4.20 -17.99 -14.32
C ALA A 270 -4.76 -18.65 -15.57
N TYR A 271 -3.96 -18.79 -16.63
CA TYR A 271 -4.34 -19.52 -17.85
C TYR A 271 -4.69 -20.98 -17.53
N ASP A 272 -3.83 -21.69 -16.79
CA ASP A 272 -4.08 -23.09 -16.41
C ASP A 272 -5.38 -23.26 -15.62
N LEU A 273 -5.70 -22.33 -14.73
CA LEU A 273 -6.95 -22.35 -13.97
C LEU A 273 -8.18 -22.07 -14.85
N ILE A 274 -8.09 -21.10 -15.77
CA ILE A 274 -9.18 -20.79 -16.71
C ILE A 274 -9.51 -22.00 -17.58
N GLU A 275 -8.47 -22.67 -18.11
CA GLU A 275 -8.64 -23.89 -18.89
C GLU A 275 -9.19 -25.06 -18.06
N SER A 276 -8.57 -25.36 -16.91
CA SER A 276 -8.92 -26.51 -16.08
C SER A 276 -10.35 -26.48 -15.55
N TYR A 277 -10.88 -25.27 -15.29
CA TYR A 277 -12.26 -25.07 -14.84
C TYR A 277 -13.25 -24.75 -15.96
N ASN A 278 -12.81 -24.68 -17.23
CA ASN A 278 -13.60 -24.32 -18.39
C ASN A 278 -14.37 -23.01 -18.19
N LEU A 279 -13.59 -21.92 -17.98
CA LEU A 279 -14.13 -20.59 -17.66
C LEU A 279 -14.26 -19.67 -18.87
N HIS A 280 -14.03 -20.15 -20.08
CA HIS A 280 -14.27 -19.41 -21.32
C HIS A 280 -15.71 -18.90 -21.36
N GLY A 281 -15.92 -17.69 -21.84
CA GLY A 281 -17.22 -17.01 -21.85
C GLY A 281 -17.72 -16.50 -20.49
N LYS A 282 -16.89 -16.61 -19.41
CA LYS A 282 -17.26 -16.23 -18.05
C LYS A 282 -16.20 -15.36 -17.36
N VAL A 283 -15.01 -15.28 -17.95
CA VAL A 283 -13.87 -14.56 -17.43
C VAL A 283 -13.39 -13.53 -18.44
N ARG A 284 -13.06 -12.36 -17.96
CA ARG A 284 -12.46 -11.29 -18.73
C ARG A 284 -11.30 -10.68 -17.98
N TRP A 285 -10.14 -10.64 -18.62
CA TRP A 285 -8.90 -10.15 -18.05
C TRP A 285 -8.37 -8.97 -18.86
N LEU A 286 -8.28 -7.81 -18.20
CA LEU A 286 -7.72 -6.57 -18.73
C LEU A 286 -6.28 -6.37 -18.22
N PRO A 287 -5.40 -5.73 -18.99
CA PRO A 287 -4.11 -5.30 -18.49
C PRO A 287 -4.28 -4.25 -17.38
N SER A 288 -3.18 -3.86 -16.76
CA SER A 288 -3.16 -2.79 -15.76
C SER A 288 -3.80 -1.50 -16.28
N ILE A 289 -4.71 -0.93 -15.49
CA ILE A 289 -5.49 0.26 -15.84
C ILE A 289 -4.77 1.52 -15.34
N ASN A 290 -4.76 2.56 -16.15
CA ASN A 290 -4.23 3.85 -15.74
C ASN A 290 -5.03 4.40 -14.55
N LYS A 291 -4.34 4.94 -13.55
CA LYS A 291 -4.95 5.48 -12.33
C LYS A 291 -6.08 6.49 -12.61
N LEU A 292 -5.94 7.34 -13.63
CA LEU A 292 -6.95 8.35 -13.98
C LEU A 292 -8.25 7.77 -14.56
N ASP A 293 -8.26 6.48 -14.89
CA ASP A 293 -9.42 5.78 -15.43
C ASP A 293 -10.06 4.82 -14.43
N THR A 294 -9.36 4.45 -13.35
CA THR A 294 -9.83 3.46 -12.39
C THR A 294 -11.17 3.83 -11.75
N GLY A 295 -11.39 5.11 -11.46
CA GLY A 295 -12.67 5.59 -10.93
C GLY A 295 -13.83 5.34 -11.87
N GLU A 296 -13.63 5.51 -13.19
CA GLU A 296 -14.68 5.22 -14.17
C GLU A 296 -14.92 3.73 -14.34
N VAL A 297 -13.88 2.91 -14.31
CA VAL A 297 -14.01 1.44 -14.33
C VAL A 297 -14.86 0.95 -13.16
N TYR A 298 -14.58 1.41 -11.94
CA TYR A 298 -15.41 1.06 -10.77
C TYR A 298 -16.86 1.48 -10.94
N ARG A 299 -17.12 2.69 -11.48
CA ARG A 299 -18.50 3.17 -11.71
C ARG A 299 -19.23 2.35 -12.78
N VAL A 300 -18.56 1.95 -13.86
CA VAL A 300 -19.16 1.09 -14.89
C VAL A 300 -19.53 -0.27 -14.28
N ILE A 301 -18.67 -0.87 -13.48
CA ILE A 301 -18.99 -2.11 -12.77
C ILE A 301 -20.18 -1.89 -11.81
N ALA A 302 -20.29 -0.74 -11.14
CA ALA A 302 -21.41 -0.41 -10.25
C ALA A 302 -22.73 -0.20 -11.02
N ASP A 303 -22.69 0.37 -12.24
CA ASP A 303 -23.87 0.50 -13.12
C ASP A 303 -24.50 -0.86 -13.41
N HIS A 304 -23.68 -1.91 -13.54
CA HIS A 304 -24.11 -3.32 -13.72
C HIS A 304 -24.38 -4.06 -12.41
N LYS A 305 -24.53 -3.33 -11.30
CA LYS A 305 -24.73 -3.93 -9.95
C LYS A 305 -23.65 -4.94 -9.58
N GLY A 306 -22.42 -4.69 -10.03
CA GLY A 306 -21.27 -5.53 -9.72
C GLY A 306 -20.78 -5.41 -8.29
N ILE A 307 -19.77 -6.18 -7.96
CA ILE A 307 -19.08 -6.17 -6.66
C ILE A 307 -17.58 -6.05 -6.84
N PHE A 308 -16.92 -5.42 -5.89
CA PHE A 308 -15.48 -5.43 -5.80
C PHE A 308 -15.01 -6.53 -4.86
N VAL A 309 -14.05 -7.33 -5.32
CA VAL A 309 -13.48 -8.43 -4.54
C VAL A 309 -11.98 -8.19 -4.39
N GLN A 310 -11.50 -7.98 -3.17
CA GLN A 310 -10.07 -7.96 -2.88
C GLN A 310 -9.66 -9.32 -2.31
N PRO A 311 -9.01 -10.21 -3.11
CA PRO A 311 -8.72 -11.57 -2.67
C PRO A 311 -7.38 -11.72 -1.95
N ALA A 312 -6.64 -10.64 -1.71
CA ALA A 312 -5.30 -10.66 -1.15
C ALA A 312 -5.20 -11.55 0.10
N LEU A 313 -4.07 -12.24 0.24
CA LEU A 313 -3.77 -13.03 1.44
C LEU A 313 -3.57 -12.13 2.66
N PHE A 314 -3.00 -10.96 2.42
CA PHE A 314 -2.82 -9.89 3.39
C PHE A 314 -2.90 -8.53 2.69
N GLU A 315 -3.64 -7.58 3.25
CA GLU A 315 -3.71 -6.20 2.77
C GLU A 315 -3.35 -5.24 3.90
N ALA A 316 -2.25 -4.50 3.75
CA ALA A 316 -1.75 -3.63 4.80
C ALA A 316 -2.75 -2.51 5.15
N PHE A 317 -3.27 -1.81 4.13
CA PHE A 317 -4.36 -0.85 4.29
C PHE A 317 -5.54 -1.19 3.39
N GLY A 318 -5.41 -1.04 2.08
CA GLY A 318 -6.46 -1.31 1.09
C GLY A 318 -7.01 -0.06 0.41
N LEU A 319 -6.16 0.70 -0.27
CA LEU A 319 -6.61 1.87 -1.05
C LEU A 319 -7.68 1.48 -2.07
N THR A 320 -7.49 0.39 -2.81
CA THR A 320 -8.47 -0.10 -3.79
C THR A 320 -9.83 -0.43 -3.16
N ILE A 321 -9.86 -0.80 -1.88
CA ILE A 321 -11.09 -1.06 -1.13
C ILE A 321 -11.87 0.25 -0.92
N ILE A 322 -11.20 1.29 -0.39
CA ILE A 322 -11.86 2.58 -0.18
C ILE A 322 -12.22 3.28 -1.49
N GLU A 323 -11.44 3.10 -2.55
CA GLU A 323 -11.73 3.59 -3.90
C GLU A 323 -12.99 2.93 -4.49
N ALA A 324 -13.11 1.61 -4.39
CA ALA A 324 -14.29 0.87 -4.83
C ALA A 324 -15.54 1.23 -4.00
N MET A 325 -15.41 1.32 -2.67
CA MET A 325 -16.50 1.74 -1.79
C MET A 325 -16.95 3.17 -2.07
N ALA A 326 -16.03 4.11 -2.34
CA ALA A 326 -16.34 5.49 -2.67
C ALA A 326 -17.17 5.62 -3.94
N THR A 327 -16.91 4.76 -4.92
CA THR A 327 -17.67 4.73 -6.19
C THR A 327 -19.00 4.00 -6.08
N GLY A 328 -19.25 3.31 -4.96
CA GLY A 328 -20.52 2.64 -4.67
C GLY A 328 -20.52 1.13 -4.90
N LEU A 329 -19.36 0.50 -5.06
CA LEU A 329 -19.28 -0.95 -5.17
C LEU A 329 -19.37 -1.63 -3.79
N PRO A 330 -20.33 -2.52 -3.55
CA PRO A 330 -20.26 -3.43 -2.42
C PRO A 330 -18.95 -4.21 -2.48
N THR A 331 -18.20 -4.19 -1.37
CA THR A 331 -16.82 -4.69 -1.35
C THR A 331 -16.68 -5.88 -0.40
N LEU A 332 -16.04 -6.95 -0.90
CA LEU A 332 -15.62 -8.10 -0.11
C LEU A 332 -14.08 -8.11 -0.07
N ALA A 333 -13.51 -8.10 1.13
CA ALA A 333 -12.08 -7.94 1.33
C ALA A 333 -11.53 -8.93 2.37
N PRO A 334 -10.19 -9.13 2.46
CA PRO A 334 -9.62 -10.06 3.41
C PRO A 334 -9.90 -9.64 4.86
N LYS A 335 -10.06 -10.61 5.73
CA LYS A 335 -10.15 -10.39 7.18
C LYS A 335 -8.78 -10.24 7.86
N PHE A 336 -7.74 -9.92 7.08
CA PHE A 336 -6.36 -9.81 7.53
C PHE A 336 -5.78 -8.45 7.11
N GLY A 337 -5.34 -7.67 8.08
CA GLY A 337 -4.77 -6.33 7.87
C GLY A 337 -5.80 -5.20 7.88
N GLY A 338 -5.51 -4.13 7.14
CA GLY A 338 -6.28 -2.89 7.13
C GLY A 338 -7.77 -2.98 6.83
N PRO A 339 -8.25 -3.90 5.99
CA PRO A 339 -9.68 -4.04 5.71
C PRO A 339 -10.56 -4.24 6.95
N LEU A 340 -10.01 -4.82 8.04
CA LEU A 340 -10.70 -4.94 9.33
C LEU A 340 -11.12 -3.58 9.93
N GLU A 341 -10.36 -2.54 9.66
CA GLU A 341 -10.65 -1.18 10.17
C GLU A 341 -11.46 -0.35 9.16
N ILE A 342 -11.36 -0.70 7.87
CA ILE A 342 -12.12 -0.02 6.79
C ILE A 342 -13.57 -0.47 6.78
N ILE A 343 -13.81 -1.79 6.75
CA ILE A 343 -15.12 -2.39 6.53
C ILE A 343 -15.84 -2.62 7.85
N GLU A 344 -17.02 -2.04 7.98
CA GLU A 344 -18.00 -2.40 8.99
C GLU A 344 -18.79 -3.61 8.48
N TYR A 345 -18.44 -4.81 9.02
CA TYR A 345 -18.92 -6.09 8.53
C TYR A 345 -20.44 -6.20 8.46
N GLY A 346 -20.96 -6.51 7.30
CA GLY A 346 -22.39 -6.65 7.05
C GLY A 346 -23.16 -5.34 6.91
N VAL A 347 -22.50 -4.20 7.10
CA VAL A 347 -23.08 -2.86 6.98
C VAL A 347 -22.55 -2.15 5.75
N SER A 348 -21.21 -1.94 5.67
CA SER A 348 -20.57 -1.24 4.55
C SER A 348 -19.82 -2.14 3.57
N GLY A 349 -19.74 -3.44 3.89
CA GLY A 349 -19.03 -4.43 3.10
C GLY A 349 -18.86 -5.73 3.89
N PHE A 350 -18.01 -6.63 3.38
CA PHE A 350 -17.80 -7.94 3.98
C PHE A 350 -16.33 -8.29 4.09
N LEU A 351 -15.99 -8.99 5.16
CA LEU A 351 -14.68 -9.57 5.40
C LEU A 351 -14.73 -11.07 5.11
N MET A 352 -13.76 -11.57 4.35
CA MET A 352 -13.68 -12.98 3.97
C MET A 352 -12.32 -13.59 4.33
N ASN A 353 -12.31 -14.88 4.56
CA ASN A 353 -11.07 -15.61 4.73
C ASN A 353 -10.52 -15.98 3.34
N THR A 354 -9.43 -15.33 2.95
CA THR A 354 -8.80 -15.47 1.64
C THR A 354 -7.71 -16.54 1.58
N SER A 355 -7.44 -17.23 2.70
CA SER A 355 -6.39 -18.26 2.77
C SER A 355 -6.67 -19.50 1.93
N LYS A 356 -7.95 -19.76 1.60
CA LYS A 356 -8.39 -20.92 0.80
C LYS A 356 -9.48 -20.53 -0.19
N PRO A 357 -9.44 -21.03 -1.43
CA PRO A 357 -10.42 -20.72 -2.48
C PRO A 357 -11.87 -21.10 -2.13
N ASP A 358 -12.08 -22.20 -1.41
CA ASP A 358 -13.43 -22.64 -0.98
C ASP A 358 -14.06 -21.64 0.01
N LEU A 359 -13.29 -21.02 0.87
CA LEU A 359 -13.76 -19.99 1.81
C LEU A 359 -14.10 -18.68 1.08
N ILE A 360 -13.33 -18.32 0.04
CA ILE A 360 -13.63 -17.19 -0.84
C ILE A 360 -14.97 -17.46 -1.55
N SER A 361 -15.11 -18.62 -2.21
CA SER A 361 -16.35 -19.02 -2.89
C SER A 361 -17.57 -18.90 -1.98
N LYS A 362 -17.50 -19.47 -0.79
CA LYS A 362 -18.59 -19.46 0.19
C LYS A 362 -19.01 -18.04 0.58
N SER A 363 -18.06 -17.14 0.76
CA SER A 363 -18.34 -15.74 1.10
C SER A 363 -19.03 -15.01 -0.05
N LEU A 364 -18.56 -15.21 -1.27
CA LEU A 364 -19.14 -14.65 -2.49
C LEU A 364 -20.56 -15.19 -2.76
N GLU A 365 -20.75 -16.51 -2.65
CA GLU A 365 -22.07 -17.14 -2.78
C GLU A 365 -23.09 -16.57 -1.79
N ASN A 366 -22.70 -16.40 -0.54
CA ASN A 366 -23.58 -15.84 0.49
C ASN A 366 -24.01 -14.41 0.14
N PHE A 367 -23.14 -13.59 -0.39
CA PHE A 367 -23.47 -12.23 -0.80
C PHE A 367 -24.44 -12.25 -2.01
N VAL A 368 -24.11 -13.03 -3.05
CA VAL A 368 -24.93 -13.14 -4.26
C VAL A 368 -26.34 -13.66 -3.92
N ASP A 369 -26.45 -14.63 -3.02
CA ASP A 369 -27.74 -15.15 -2.57
C ASP A 369 -28.59 -14.11 -1.86
N ARG A 370 -27.97 -13.26 -1.03
CA ARG A 370 -28.68 -12.17 -0.36
C ARG A 370 -29.18 -11.14 -1.38
N CYS A 371 -28.38 -10.78 -2.38
CA CYS A 371 -28.83 -9.90 -3.46
C CYS A 371 -30.00 -10.48 -4.27
N LYS A 372 -30.03 -11.81 -4.47
CA LYS A 372 -31.15 -12.47 -5.14
C LYS A 372 -32.41 -12.48 -4.30
N LYS A 373 -32.31 -12.64 -2.98
CA LYS A 373 -33.43 -12.67 -2.05
C LYS A 373 -34.01 -11.29 -1.76
N ASP A 374 -33.17 -10.29 -1.69
CA ASP A 374 -33.54 -8.90 -1.42
C ASP A 374 -32.97 -7.97 -2.50
N LYS A 375 -33.84 -7.44 -3.35
CA LYS A 375 -33.45 -6.54 -4.46
C LYS A 375 -32.82 -5.22 -4.02
N HIS A 376 -33.06 -4.80 -2.78
CA HIS A 376 -32.49 -3.57 -2.20
C HIS A 376 -31.20 -3.81 -1.43
N TYR A 377 -30.79 -5.08 -1.27
CA TYR A 377 -29.63 -5.42 -0.46
C TYR A 377 -28.34 -4.82 -1.03
N TRP A 378 -28.15 -4.94 -2.34
CA TRP A 378 -26.99 -4.37 -3.03
C TRP A 378 -26.90 -2.85 -2.81
N GLU A 379 -28.03 -2.12 -3.03
CA GLU A 379 -28.08 -0.65 -2.84
C GLU A 379 -27.82 -0.24 -1.41
N THR A 380 -28.27 -1.02 -0.45
CA THR A 380 -28.07 -0.74 0.98
C THR A 380 -26.58 -0.79 1.33
N ILE A 381 -25.89 -1.88 0.92
CA ILE A 381 -24.45 -2.03 1.17
C ILE A 381 -23.66 -0.95 0.41
N SER A 382 -24.02 -0.68 -0.85
CA SER A 382 -23.44 0.37 -1.67
C SER A 382 -23.48 1.74 -0.98
N LYS A 383 -24.67 2.20 -0.58
CA LYS A 383 -24.87 3.51 0.10
C LYS A 383 -24.11 3.59 1.42
N ASN A 384 -24.10 2.52 2.20
CA ASN A 384 -23.37 2.48 3.46
C ASN A 384 -21.85 2.51 3.22
N GLY A 385 -21.36 1.85 2.17
CA GLY A 385 -19.96 1.90 1.75
C GLY A 385 -19.52 3.32 1.39
N ILE A 386 -20.30 4.01 0.55
CA ILE A 386 -20.06 5.43 0.20
C ILE A 386 -20.00 6.29 1.46
N LYS A 387 -21.02 6.19 2.33
CA LYS A 387 -21.09 6.98 3.56
C LYS A 387 -19.92 6.71 4.50
N ARG A 388 -19.48 5.44 4.60
CA ARG A 388 -18.32 5.05 5.42
C ARG A 388 -17.04 5.75 4.94
N VAL A 389 -16.78 5.75 3.62
CA VAL A 389 -15.60 6.39 3.04
C VAL A 389 -15.67 7.91 3.21
N GLN A 390 -16.78 8.54 2.87
CA GLN A 390 -16.94 9.99 3.00
C GLN A 390 -16.71 10.48 4.42
N ASN A 391 -17.13 9.72 5.42
CA ASN A 391 -17.00 10.12 6.82
C ASN A 391 -15.61 9.88 7.42
N HIS A 392 -14.88 8.86 6.94
CA HIS A 392 -13.67 8.39 7.62
C HIS A 392 -12.40 8.40 6.78
N PHE A 393 -12.51 8.35 5.44
CA PHE A 393 -11.38 8.16 4.53
C PHE A 393 -11.30 9.28 3.49
N ASN A 394 -11.15 10.54 3.95
CA ASN A 394 -11.04 11.70 3.08
C ASN A 394 -9.78 12.52 3.40
N TRP A 395 -9.15 13.06 2.38
CA TRP A 395 -7.90 13.82 2.49
C TRP A 395 -8.03 15.09 3.31
N ARG A 396 -9.22 15.70 3.37
CA ARG A 396 -9.45 16.89 4.17
C ARG A 396 -9.30 16.60 5.67
N SER A 397 -9.91 15.50 6.15
CA SER A 397 -9.77 15.06 7.54
C SER A 397 -8.32 14.62 7.84
N TYR A 398 -7.68 13.93 6.90
CA TYR A 398 -6.26 13.56 7.00
C TYR A 398 -5.38 14.80 7.22
N SER A 399 -5.48 15.79 6.32
CA SER A 399 -4.68 17.01 6.38
C SER A 399 -4.94 17.82 7.65
N GLN A 400 -6.20 17.92 8.07
CA GLN A 400 -6.54 18.64 9.32
C GLN A 400 -5.93 17.97 10.55
N ARG A 401 -5.96 16.63 10.62
CA ARG A 401 -5.34 15.88 11.72
C ARG A 401 -3.82 16.03 11.68
N MET A 402 -3.21 15.95 10.50
CA MET A 402 -1.78 16.15 10.31
C MET A 402 -1.32 17.51 10.83
N ILE A 403 -2.02 18.59 10.45
CA ILE A 403 -1.72 19.96 10.91
C ILE A 403 -1.88 20.08 12.43
N ASN A 404 -2.93 19.48 12.99
CA ASN A 404 -3.15 19.52 14.45
C ASN A 404 -2.03 18.79 15.20
N LEU A 405 -1.57 17.64 14.71
CA LEU A 405 -0.44 16.92 15.29
C LEU A 405 0.86 17.71 15.16
N ALA A 406 1.13 18.30 14.00
CA ALA A 406 2.30 19.15 13.81
C ALA A 406 2.34 20.30 14.84
N LYS A 407 1.23 20.96 15.08
CA LYS A 407 1.13 22.03 16.11
C LYS A 407 1.35 21.48 17.53
N LEU A 408 0.75 20.32 17.85
CA LEU A 408 0.86 19.70 19.17
C LEU A 408 2.31 19.26 19.47
N TYR A 409 2.93 18.56 18.55
CA TYR A 409 4.30 18.07 18.74
C TYR A 409 5.32 19.20 18.63
N GLY A 410 5.07 20.23 17.80
CA GLY A 410 5.87 21.44 17.78
C GLY A 410 5.87 22.15 19.14
N PHE A 411 4.69 22.30 19.77
CA PHE A 411 4.60 22.85 21.12
C PHE A 411 5.37 21.99 22.14
N TRP A 412 5.23 20.67 22.11
CA TRP A 412 5.93 19.79 23.03
C TRP A 412 7.45 19.84 22.86
N ARG A 413 7.96 19.93 21.65
CA ARG A 413 9.39 20.09 21.39
C ARG A 413 9.97 21.34 22.10
N TYR A 414 9.21 22.44 22.11
CA TYR A 414 9.60 23.65 22.84
C TYR A 414 9.37 23.55 24.36
N ALA A 415 8.33 22.85 24.79
CA ALA A 415 7.93 22.82 26.21
C ALA A 415 8.72 21.77 27.02
N VAL A 416 9.21 20.71 26.39
CA VAL A 416 9.86 19.57 27.07
C VAL A 416 11.34 19.51 26.69
N SER A 417 12.15 20.41 27.23
CA SER A 417 13.61 20.28 27.23
C SER A 417 14.05 19.47 28.45
N GLY A 418 14.21 18.15 28.31
CA GLY A 418 14.56 17.26 29.43
C GLY A 418 15.72 16.31 29.14
N LYS A 419 16.37 15.80 30.21
CA LYS A 419 17.49 14.85 30.12
C LYS A 419 17.20 13.63 29.26
N GLY A 420 15.94 13.14 29.23
CA GLY A 420 15.56 11.96 28.44
C GLY A 420 15.64 12.16 26.91
N MET A 421 15.40 13.38 26.42
CA MET A 421 15.60 13.70 24.99
C MET A 421 17.09 13.69 24.63
N VAL A 422 17.95 14.25 25.47
CA VAL A 422 19.39 14.24 25.25
C VAL A 422 19.95 12.82 25.20
N GLU A 423 19.45 11.92 26.03
CA GLU A 423 19.88 10.52 26.05
C GLU A 423 19.40 9.78 24.79
N LEU A 424 18.17 10.04 24.33
CA LEU A 424 17.63 9.46 23.11
C LEU A 424 18.38 9.97 21.87
N ASP A 425 18.63 11.27 21.77
CA ASP A 425 19.41 11.86 20.68
C ASP A 425 20.81 11.26 20.62
N ARG A 426 21.48 11.15 21.77
CA ARG A 426 22.80 10.52 21.86
C ARG A 426 22.76 9.04 21.43
N TYR A 427 21.73 8.33 21.77
CA TYR A 427 21.53 6.94 21.33
C TYR A 427 21.34 6.86 19.82
N CYS A 428 20.51 7.74 19.24
CA CYS A 428 20.31 7.82 17.80
C CYS A 428 21.59 8.20 17.06
N ASP A 429 22.37 9.16 17.57
CA ASP A 429 23.67 9.55 17.00
C ASP A 429 24.65 8.37 16.97
N LEU A 430 24.69 7.56 18.04
CA LEU A 430 25.53 6.36 18.07
C LEU A 430 25.09 5.33 17.02
N ILE A 431 23.79 5.07 16.87
CA ILE A 431 23.25 4.18 15.83
C ILE A 431 23.62 4.70 14.45
N TYR A 432 23.42 5.98 14.21
CA TYR A 432 23.73 6.58 12.92
C TYR A 432 25.21 6.48 12.57
N HIS A 433 26.09 7.00 13.44
CA HIS A 433 27.51 7.09 13.13
C HIS A 433 28.24 5.75 13.12
N PHE A 434 27.93 4.85 14.06
CA PHE A 434 28.67 3.59 14.21
C PHE A 434 28.06 2.40 13.47
N LEU A 435 26.77 2.46 13.15
CA LEU A 435 26.12 1.34 12.50
C LEU A 435 25.68 1.66 11.06
N LEU A 436 24.88 2.69 10.87
CA LEU A 436 24.29 2.97 9.57
C LEU A 436 25.31 3.55 8.60
N ARG A 437 25.99 4.62 8.99
CA ARG A 437 26.95 5.36 8.15
C ARG A 437 28.13 4.48 7.72
N GLU A 438 28.68 3.70 8.64
CA GLU A 438 29.79 2.80 8.33
C GLU A 438 29.38 1.67 7.37
N LYS A 439 28.19 1.10 7.56
CA LYS A 439 27.65 0.09 6.64
C LYS A 439 27.35 0.66 5.25
N ALA A 440 26.81 1.87 5.19
CA ALA A 440 26.52 2.53 3.92
C ALA A 440 27.81 2.80 3.12
N LYS A 441 28.89 3.26 3.77
CA LYS A 441 30.20 3.45 3.15
C LYS A 441 30.81 2.14 2.65
N ASN A 442 30.69 1.06 3.42
CA ASN A 442 31.16 -0.23 3.02
C ASN A 442 30.41 -0.75 1.78
N LEU A 443 29.10 -0.52 1.69
CA LEU A 443 28.31 -0.84 0.52
C LEU A 443 28.77 -0.08 -0.73
N GLU A 444 29.04 1.23 -0.62
CA GLU A 444 29.59 2.02 -1.74
C GLU A 444 30.90 1.47 -2.25
N SER A 445 31.80 1.08 -1.33
CA SER A 445 33.09 0.49 -1.68
C SER A 445 32.93 -0.84 -2.41
N GLN A 446 31.95 -1.67 -2.05
CA GLN A 446 31.62 -2.93 -2.75
C GLN A 446 31.07 -2.65 -4.14
N MET A 447 30.12 -1.72 -4.28
CA MET A 447 29.54 -1.33 -5.58
C MET A 447 30.57 -0.75 -6.56
N SER A 448 31.61 -0.09 -6.05
CA SER A 448 32.68 0.48 -6.87
C SER A 448 33.68 -0.58 -7.35
N SER A 449 33.66 -1.78 -6.78
CA SER A 449 34.52 -2.91 -7.14
C SER A 449 33.83 -3.92 -8.06
N GLU A 450 32.52 -3.85 -8.25
CA GLU A 450 31.72 -4.57 -9.25
C GLU A 450 31.68 -3.80 -10.57
#